data_31c5e3e89861843847f7e8d16bcb8649
#
_entry.id   31c5e3e89861843847f7e8d16bcb8649
#
_cell.length_a   1.000
_cell.length_b   1.000
_cell.length_c   1.000
_cell.angle_alpha   90.00
_cell.angle_beta   90.00
_cell.angle_gamma   90.00
#
_symmetry.space_group_name_H-M   'P 1'
#
loop_
_entity.id
_entity.type
_entity.pdbx_description
1 polymer ?
#
loop_
_entity_poly.entity_id
_entity_poly.type
_entity_poly.pdbx_seq_one_letter_code
_entity_poly.pdbx_strand_id
1 'polypeptide(L)'
;METNSLENVISFEALYDSMHKCRKGVLWKDSVASFYMNGIERTMKLSDELHSGTYKARKPVRFTITSPKPRDIASITFRDRVYQRSLNDNAVYPTMSKSFIYDNFACQKGKGTDAARNRLKEFLHRYYRKHGHDGYVAQFDIHGYYPNMSHAVTEDLFQEKLPAEVFSMVKTILNEQYEGDTGYNPGSQLIQIAGISVLDRFDHFVKEQLHAKLYIRYMDDFLIISDDKEYLETCKELMEAQLASIGFELNQKKTRIYPLKDGIDFLGFKFSLTNTGKVLMMIRPENVKRERKKLRRLVTKSKRGEIPLEKVDESYATWRNHASKGNSHNLLQRMDAYYNSLWGEDYADNYQQRHESKRPRKAG
;
A
#
# COMPACT_ATOMS: atom_id res chain seq x y z
N MET A 1 4.83 27.03 -13.19
CA MET A 1 5.86 26.13 -13.73
C MET A 1 5.15 24.95 -14.35
N GLU A 2 5.24 24.78 -15.67
CA GLU A 2 4.68 23.62 -16.36
C GLU A 2 5.42 22.35 -15.89
N THR A 3 4.80 21.59 -15.02
CA THR A 3 5.36 20.38 -14.41
C THR A 3 5.47 19.19 -15.38
N ASN A 4 5.10 19.40 -16.64
CA ASN A 4 4.95 18.33 -17.65
C ASN A 4 5.91 18.45 -18.84
N SER A 5 7.00 19.20 -18.72
CA SER A 5 7.99 19.20 -19.77
C SER A 5 8.81 17.90 -19.74
N LEU A 6 9.19 17.40 -20.90
CA LEU A 6 10.02 16.20 -21.06
C LEU A 6 11.30 16.30 -20.21
N GLU A 7 11.94 17.48 -20.19
CA GLU A 7 13.14 17.76 -19.40
C GLU A 7 12.97 17.51 -17.90
N ASN A 8 11.79 17.78 -17.34
CA ASN A 8 11.53 17.51 -15.91
C ASN A 8 11.56 16.01 -15.58
N VAL A 9 11.50 15.15 -16.58
CA VAL A 9 11.51 13.69 -16.43
C VAL A 9 12.86 13.08 -16.76
N ILE A 10 13.51 13.51 -17.87
CA ILE A 10 14.67 12.82 -18.44
C ILE A 10 16.00 13.53 -18.21
N SER A 11 15.98 14.78 -17.68
CA SER A 11 17.22 15.46 -17.33
C SER A 11 18.07 14.67 -16.32
N PHE A 12 19.36 14.91 -16.36
CA PHE A 12 20.29 14.29 -15.39
C PHE A 12 19.86 14.57 -13.94
N GLU A 13 19.49 15.81 -13.62
CA GLU A 13 19.09 16.25 -12.28
C GLU A 13 17.86 15.49 -11.78
N ALA A 14 16.83 15.36 -12.63
CA ALA A 14 15.60 14.67 -12.29
C ALA A 14 15.84 13.16 -12.03
N LEU A 15 16.65 12.54 -12.88
CA LEU A 15 17.01 11.13 -12.76
C LEU A 15 17.95 10.89 -11.56
N TYR A 16 18.90 11.79 -11.30
CA TYR A 16 19.82 11.70 -10.16
C TYR A 16 19.09 11.83 -8.82
N ASP A 17 18.17 12.78 -8.71
CA ASP A 17 17.28 12.90 -7.54
C ASP A 17 16.41 11.64 -7.36
N SER A 18 15.87 11.11 -8.45
CA SER A 18 15.10 9.87 -8.43
C SER A 18 15.92 8.66 -8.02
N MET A 19 17.20 8.57 -8.41
CA MET A 19 18.14 7.57 -7.94
C MET A 19 18.31 7.62 -6.41
N HIS A 20 18.52 8.84 -5.87
CA HIS A 20 18.62 9.03 -4.43
C HIS A 20 17.36 8.63 -3.67
N LYS A 21 16.18 8.87 -4.24
CA LYS A 21 14.91 8.40 -3.69
C LYS A 21 14.78 6.87 -3.74
N CYS A 22 15.15 6.26 -4.87
CA CYS A 22 15.03 4.82 -5.10
C CYS A 22 15.95 3.96 -4.23
N ARG A 23 17.15 4.46 -3.83
CA ARG A 23 18.11 3.71 -3.01
C ARG A 23 17.72 3.57 -1.54
N LYS A 24 16.78 4.39 -1.05
CA LYS A 24 16.41 4.42 0.37
C LYS A 24 15.90 3.05 0.82
N GLY A 25 16.54 2.49 1.87
CA GLY A 25 16.18 1.19 2.45
C GLY A 25 16.56 -0.06 1.64
N VAL A 26 17.19 0.10 0.46
CA VAL A 26 17.59 -1.03 -0.42
C VAL A 26 19.06 -1.02 -0.85
N LEU A 27 19.88 -0.13 -0.27
CA LEU A 27 21.30 0.00 -0.60
C LEU A 27 22.12 -1.28 -0.27
N TRP A 28 21.60 -2.14 0.60
CA TRP A 28 22.18 -3.44 0.92
C TRP A 28 22.14 -4.46 -0.23
N LYS A 29 21.38 -4.17 -1.31
CA LYS A 29 21.35 -5.03 -2.51
C LYS A 29 22.51 -4.68 -3.43
N ASP A 30 23.31 -5.66 -3.81
CA ASP A 30 24.51 -5.48 -4.66
C ASP A 30 24.20 -4.71 -5.95
N SER A 31 23.09 -5.01 -6.62
CA SER A 31 22.68 -4.31 -7.84
C SER A 31 22.41 -2.82 -7.63
N VAL A 32 21.88 -2.45 -6.47
CA VAL A 32 21.62 -1.05 -6.09
C VAL A 32 22.91 -0.37 -5.68
N ALA A 33 23.71 -1.02 -4.84
CA ALA A 33 25.00 -0.51 -4.39
C ALA A 33 25.93 -0.26 -5.60
N SER A 34 26.07 -1.25 -6.50
CA SER A 34 26.87 -1.13 -7.72
C SER A 34 26.39 0.01 -8.64
N PHE A 35 25.08 0.21 -8.79
CA PHE A 35 24.58 1.35 -9.56
C PHE A 35 24.93 2.67 -8.88
N TYR A 36 24.75 2.75 -7.56
CA TYR A 36 24.95 3.96 -6.77
C TYR A 36 26.42 4.39 -6.70
N MET A 37 27.36 3.45 -6.63
CA MET A 37 28.81 3.75 -6.64
C MET A 37 29.27 4.48 -7.91
N ASN A 38 28.63 4.18 -9.05
CA ASN A 38 28.86 4.85 -10.34
C ASN A 38 27.65 5.72 -10.73
N GLY A 39 27.00 6.32 -9.73
CA GLY A 39 25.67 6.94 -9.87
C GLY A 39 25.64 8.08 -10.89
N ILE A 40 26.66 8.95 -10.90
CA ILE A 40 26.76 10.07 -11.84
C ILE A 40 26.84 9.55 -13.28
N GLU A 41 27.83 8.72 -13.59
CA GLU A 41 28.05 8.17 -14.93
C GLU A 41 26.83 7.41 -15.45
N ARG A 42 26.27 6.51 -14.61
CA ARG A 42 25.12 5.69 -15.00
C ARG A 42 23.85 6.49 -15.18
N THR A 43 23.69 7.57 -14.43
CA THR A 43 22.53 8.46 -14.56
C THR A 43 22.68 9.37 -15.79
N MET A 44 23.90 9.87 -16.07
CA MET A 44 24.18 10.58 -17.33
C MET A 44 23.88 9.71 -18.55
N LYS A 45 24.42 8.49 -18.57
CA LYS A 45 24.13 7.55 -19.64
C LYS A 45 22.63 7.26 -19.80
N LEU A 46 21.89 7.12 -18.70
CA LEU A 46 20.44 6.93 -18.76
C LEU A 46 19.75 8.17 -19.36
N SER A 47 20.17 9.37 -18.97
CA SER A 47 19.67 10.63 -19.55
C SER A 47 19.93 10.71 -21.05
N ASP A 48 21.16 10.40 -21.49
CA ASP A 48 21.55 10.39 -22.91
C ASP A 48 20.72 9.39 -23.73
N GLU A 49 20.50 8.18 -23.19
CA GLU A 49 19.68 7.15 -23.83
C GLU A 49 18.20 7.61 -23.97
N LEU A 50 17.68 8.35 -23.00
CA LEU A 50 16.32 8.89 -23.05
C LEU A 50 16.20 10.06 -24.04
N HIS A 51 17.17 10.97 -24.07
CA HIS A 51 17.18 12.09 -25.03
C HIS A 51 17.36 11.61 -26.47
N SER A 52 18.19 10.61 -26.70
CA SER A 52 18.43 10.04 -28.04
C SER A 52 17.35 9.06 -28.49
N GLY A 53 16.35 8.74 -27.64
CA GLY A 53 15.31 7.77 -27.97
C GLY A 53 15.81 6.31 -28.05
N THR A 54 17.03 6.03 -27.59
CA THR A 54 17.65 4.69 -27.64
C THR A 54 17.39 3.87 -26.38
N TYR A 55 16.72 4.43 -25.39
CA TYR A 55 16.33 3.72 -24.17
C TYR A 55 15.48 2.49 -24.49
N LYS A 56 15.84 1.36 -23.89
CA LYS A 56 15.03 0.13 -23.86
C LYS A 56 14.93 -0.38 -22.43
N ALA A 57 13.74 -0.71 -21.98
CA ALA A 57 13.53 -1.28 -20.66
C ALA A 57 14.15 -2.70 -20.61
N ARG A 58 14.73 -3.06 -19.46
CA ARG A 58 15.28 -4.39 -19.25
C ARG A 58 14.18 -5.33 -18.77
N LYS A 59 14.27 -6.60 -19.16
CA LYS A 59 13.33 -7.64 -18.70
C LYS A 59 13.35 -7.72 -17.17
N PRO A 60 12.18 -7.71 -16.50
CA PRO A 60 12.08 -7.86 -15.06
C PRO A 60 12.57 -9.25 -14.60
N VAL A 61 13.17 -9.30 -13.43
CA VAL A 61 13.49 -10.57 -12.77
C VAL A 61 12.21 -11.10 -12.11
N ARG A 62 11.77 -12.30 -12.48
CA ARG A 62 10.55 -12.94 -11.94
C ARG A 62 10.90 -13.94 -10.85
N PHE A 63 10.19 -13.89 -9.74
CA PHE A 63 10.30 -14.86 -8.63
C PHE A 63 9.01 -14.91 -7.84
N THR A 64 8.78 -16.05 -7.16
CA THR A 64 7.58 -16.24 -6.33
C THR A 64 7.93 -16.07 -4.86
N ILE A 65 7.20 -15.20 -4.15
CA ILE A 65 7.20 -15.15 -2.70
C ILE A 65 6.10 -16.08 -2.16
N THR A 66 6.39 -16.83 -1.09
CA THR A 66 5.45 -17.83 -0.54
C THR A 66 4.73 -17.37 0.73
N SER A 67 5.17 -16.29 1.35
CA SER A 67 4.61 -15.78 2.61
C SER A 67 4.28 -14.28 2.51
N PRO A 68 3.13 -13.83 3.03
CA PRO A 68 2.06 -14.58 3.72
C PRO A 68 1.14 -15.39 2.82
N LYS A 69 1.16 -15.14 1.52
CA LYS A 69 0.48 -15.89 0.44
C LYS A 69 1.41 -16.00 -0.75
N PRO A 70 1.34 -17.07 -1.55
CA PRO A 70 2.07 -17.15 -2.80
C PRO A 70 1.73 -15.95 -3.71
N ARG A 71 2.77 -15.30 -4.25
CA ARG A 71 2.64 -14.20 -5.22
C ARG A 71 3.81 -14.21 -6.16
N ASP A 72 3.52 -14.13 -7.44
CA ASP A 72 4.54 -13.92 -8.45
C ASP A 72 4.91 -12.44 -8.51
N ILE A 73 6.19 -12.18 -8.41
CA ILE A 73 6.77 -10.84 -8.39
C ILE A 73 7.62 -10.64 -9.64
N ALA A 74 7.39 -9.55 -10.35
CA ALA A 74 8.27 -9.05 -11.38
C ALA A 74 9.03 -7.84 -10.84
N SER A 75 10.32 -8.00 -10.61
CA SER A 75 11.19 -6.93 -10.10
C SER A 75 11.93 -6.28 -11.27
N ILE A 76 11.58 -5.04 -11.56
CA ILE A 76 12.29 -4.21 -12.55
C ILE A 76 13.70 -3.89 -12.08
N THR A 77 14.61 -3.66 -13.02
CA THR A 77 16.00 -3.29 -12.71
C THR A 77 16.06 -1.95 -11.98
N PHE A 78 17.16 -1.71 -11.26
CA PHE A 78 17.29 -0.44 -10.52
C PHE A 78 17.36 0.76 -11.48
N ARG A 79 18.01 0.62 -12.66
CA ARG A 79 18.05 1.63 -13.72
C ARG A 79 16.65 2.02 -14.19
N ASP A 80 15.83 1.03 -14.52
CA ASP A 80 14.46 1.27 -15.01
C ASP A 80 13.56 1.83 -13.89
N ARG A 81 13.84 1.44 -12.64
CA ARG A 81 13.15 2.00 -11.47
C ARG A 81 13.47 3.49 -11.28
N VAL A 82 14.70 3.92 -11.54
CA VAL A 82 15.10 5.33 -11.49
C VAL A 82 14.32 6.14 -12.53
N TYR A 83 14.28 5.66 -13.78
CA TYR A 83 13.50 6.32 -14.83
C TYR A 83 12.00 6.36 -14.52
N GLN A 84 11.39 5.21 -14.19
CA GLN A 84 9.97 5.16 -13.86
C GLN A 84 9.62 6.00 -12.62
N ARG A 85 10.57 6.14 -11.69
CA ARG A 85 10.41 7.03 -10.54
C ARG A 85 10.37 8.49 -10.97
N SER A 86 11.29 8.92 -11.85
CA SER A 86 11.31 10.27 -12.37
C SER A 86 10.05 10.59 -13.15
N LEU A 87 9.65 9.71 -14.07
CA LEU A 87 8.43 9.83 -14.86
C LEU A 87 7.17 9.95 -13.96
N ASN A 88 7.08 9.07 -12.96
CA ASN A 88 5.96 9.10 -12.04
C ASN A 88 5.93 10.38 -11.20
N ASP A 89 7.03 10.76 -10.55
CA ASP A 89 7.05 11.87 -9.60
C ASP A 89 6.88 13.25 -10.25
N ASN A 90 7.38 13.40 -11.50
CA ASN A 90 7.47 14.68 -12.17
C ASN A 90 6.40 14.90 -13.24
N ALA A 91 5.74 13.84 -13.73
CA ALA A 91 4.72 13.97 -14.78
C ALA A 91 3.42 13.21 -14.48
N VAL A 92 3.48 11.89 -14.26
CA VAL A 92 2.27 11.07 -14.15
C VAL A 92 1.49 11.37 -12.87
N TYR A 93 2.13 11.28 -11.70
CA TYR A 93 1.46 11.51 -10.43
C TYR A 93 0.85 12.92 -10.28
N PRO A 94 1.56 14.02 -10.62
CA PRO A 94 0.99 15.36 -10.53
C PRO A 94 -0.25 15.56 -11.39
N THR A 95 -0.32 14.88 -12.54
CA THR A 95 -1.47 14.95 -13.45
C THR A 95 -2.63 14.09 -12.95
N MET A 96 -2.36 12.81 -12.72
CA MET A 96 -3.40 11.83 -12.34
C MET A 96 -4.03 12.13 -10.99
N SER A 97 -3.24 12.59 -10.00
CA SER A 97 -3.73 12.80 -8.64
C SER A 97 -4.68 14.00 -8.48
N LYS A 98 -4.82 14.86 -9.49
CA LYS A 98 -5.72 16.02 -9.43
C LYS A 98 -7.19 15.64 -9.30
N SER A 99 -7.59 14.51 -9.87
CA SER A 99 -8.97 14.03 -9.86
C SER A 99 -9.30 13.11 -8.69
N PHE A 100 -8.31 12.60 -7.96
CA PHE A 100 -8.56 11.60 -6.92
C PHE A 100 -9.42 12.16 -5.79
N ILE A 101 -10.48 11.43 -5.42
CA ILE A 101 -11.27 11.78 -4.26
C ILE A 101 -10.41 11.81 -2.98
N TYR A 102 -10.82 12.62 -2.00
CA TYR A 102 -10.11 12.70 -0.72
C TYR A 102 -10.01 11.35 0.00
N ASP A 103 -11.07 10.54 -0.07
CA ASP A 103 -11.24 9.30 0.68
C ASP A 103 -10.59 8.06 0.02
N ASN A 104 -9.75 8.27 -1.01
CA ASN A 104 -8.79 7.29 -1.54
C ASN A 104 -7.42 7.50 -0.88
N PHE A 105 -6.90 6.48 -0.17
CA PHE A 105 -5.72 6.61 0.68
C PHE A 105 -4.49 5.84 0.22
N ALA A 106 -4.58 5.06 -0.85
CA ALA A 106 -3.46 4.26 -1.33
C ALA A 106 -2.50 5.07 -2.23
N CYS A 107 -1.21 4.80 -2.11
CA CYS A 107 -0.15 5.27 -3.01
C CYS A 107 -0.13 6.78 -3.31
N GLN A 108 -0.58 7.62 -2.40
CA GLN A 108 -0.63 9.08 -2.54
C GLN A 108 0.28 9.77 -1.51
N LYS A 109 0.86 10.91 -1.90
CA LYS A 109 1.67 11.75 -0.99
C LYS A 109 0.80 12.26 0.17
N GLY A 110 1.33 12.18 1.39
CA GLY A 110 0.61 12.59 2.60
C GLY A 110 -0.50 11.65 3.07
N LYS A 111 -0.77 10.57 2.33
CA LYS A 111 -1.76 9.53 2.67
C LYS A 111 -1.07 8.20 3.00
N GLY A 112 -1.84 7.14 3.20
CA GLY A 112 -1.34 5.80 3.51
C GLY A 112 -2.21 5.11 4.55
N THR A 113 -1.75 3.97 5.06
CA THR A 113 -2.55 3.14 5.97
C THR A 113 -2.95 3.85 7.27
N ASP A 114 -2.09 4.70 7.82
CA ASP A 114 -2.40 5.42 9.07
C ASP A 114 -3.45 6.51 8.83
N ALA A 115 -3.34 7.26 7.73
CA ALA A 115 -4.34 8.26 7.32
C ALA A 115 -5.71 7.60 7.05
N ALA A 116 -5.72 6.47 6.35
CA ALA A 116 -6.94 5.69 6.10
C ALA A 116 -7.61 5.20 7.39
N ARG A 117 -6.82 4.69 8.34
CA ARG A 117 -7.33 4.26 9.66
C ARG A 117 -7.92 5.42 10.46
N ASN A 118 -7.24 6.57 10.45
CA ASN A 118 -7.76 7.76 11.13
C ASN A 118 -9.04 8.28 10.46
N ARG A 119 -9.13 8.22 9.13
CA ARG A 119 -10.35 8.57 8.42
C ARG A 119 -11.51 7.65 8.74
N LEU A 120 -11.27 6.34 8.84
CA LEU A 120 -12.31 5.40 9.29
C LEU A 120 -12.78 5.69 10.72
N LYS A 121 -11.87 6.04 11.65
CA LYS A 121 -12.27 6.49 13.00
C LYS A 121 -13.14 7.75 12.94
N GLU A 122 -12.77 8.72 12.13
CA GLU A 122 -13.56 9.94 11.91
C GLU A 122 -14.97 9.60 11.36
N PHE A 123 -15.06 8.68 10.39
CA PHE A 123 -16.33 8.23 9.85
C PHE A 123 -17.21 7.58 10.94
N LEU A 124 -16.65 6.71 11.76
CA LEU A 124 -17.37 6.08 12.86
C LEU A 124 -17.86 7.09 13.90
N HIS A 125 -17.04 8.11 14.24
CA HIS A 125 -17.48 9.19 15.11
C HIS A 125 -18.58 10.07 14.49
N ARG A 126 -18.49 10.38 13.19
CA ARG A 126 -19.53 11.12 12.46
C ARG A 126 -20.82 10.34 12.37
N TYR A 127 -20.70 9.04 12.09
CA TYR A 127 -21.83 8.13 12.05
C TYR A 127 -22.56 8.09 13.41
N TYR A 128 -21.80 7.83 14.48
CA TYR A 128 -22.36 7.76 15.84
C TYR A 128 -23.15 9.01 16.25
N ARG A 129 -22.62 10.19 15.94
CA ARG A 129 -23.31 11.45 16.30
C ARG A 129 -24.67 11.61 15.62
N LYS A 130 -24.89 10.96 14.49
CA LYS A 130 -26.14 11.10 13.73
C LYS A 130 -27.08 9.92 13.92
N HIS A 131 -26.54 8.70 14.02
CA HIS A 131 -27.30 7.46 13.95
C HIS A 131 -27.12 6.54 15.19
N GLY A 132 -26.25 6.94 16.14
CA GLY A 132 -25.89 6.07 17.26
C GLY A 132 -24.89 4.96 16.84
N HIS A 133 -25.01 3.79 17.48
CA HIS A 133 -24.05 2.68 17.25
C HIS A 133 -24.62 1.56 16.36
N ASP A 134 -25.92 1.59 16.06
CA ASP A 134 -26.58 0.60 15.20
C ASP A 134 -26.48 0.99 13.73
N GLY A 135 -26.32 0.00 12.86
CA GLY A 135 -26.22 0.21 11.43
C GLY A 135 -25.48 -0.92 10.73
N TYR A 136 -25.04 -0.66 9.52
CA TYR A 136 -24.46 -1.66 8.64
C TYR A 136 -23.17 -1.16 7.97
N VAL A 137 -22.33 -2.11 7.60
CA VAL A 137 -21.15 -1.90 6.81
C VAL A 137 -21.23 -2.78 5.57
N ALA A 138 -21.06 -2.19 4.40
CA ALA A 138 -20.78 -2.92 3.18
C ALA A 138 -19.26 -2.87 2.95
N GLN A 139 -18.61 -4.03 2.97
CA GLN A 139 -17.18 -4.17 2.71
C GLN A 139 -16.98 -4.96 1.43
N PHE A 140 -16.09 -4.46 0.57
CA PHE A 140 -15.88 -4.95 -0.78
C PHE A 140 -14.40 -5.24 -1.04
N ASP A 141 -14.13 -6.22 -1.88
CA ASP A 141 -12.80 -6.60 -2.36
C ASP A 141 -12.91 -6.97 -3.84
N ILE A 142 -12.04 -6.47 -4.70
CA ILE A 142 -12.04 -6.80 -6.11
C ILE A 142 -11.29 -8.12 -6.32
N HIS A 143 -11.87 -9.03 -7.11
CA HIS A 143 -11.24 -10.30 -7.43
C HIS A 143 -10.01 -10.07 -8.33
N GLY A 144 -8.83 -10.53 -7.89
CA GLY A 144 -7.62 -10.50 -8.70
C GLY A 144 -7.28 -9.13 -9.28
N TYR A 145 -7.35 -8.06 -8.50
CA TYR A 145 -7.30 -6.69 -8.98
C TYR A 145 -6.20 -6.44 -10.02
N TYR A 146 -4.94 -6.59 -9.65
CA TYR A 146 -3.82 -6.39 -10.58
C TYR A 146 -3.74 -7.43 -11.72
N PRO A 147 -3.96 -8.73 -11.48
CA PRO A 147 -4.01 -9.73 -12.55
C PRO A 147 -5.10 -9.51 -13.60
N ASN A 148 -6.24 -8.93 -13.22
CA ASN A 148 -7.38 -8.71 -14.12
C ASN A 148 -7.44 -7.27 -14.67
N MET A 149 -6.48 -6.41 -14.34
CA MET A 149 -6.46 -5.04 -14.82
C MET A 149 -6.21 -5.00 -16.33
N SER A 150 -7.17 -4.49 -17.10
CA SER A 150 -7.10 -4.39 -18.55
C SER A 150 -6.02 -3.41 -19.02
N HIS A 151 -5.19 -3.84 -19.97
CA HIS A 151 -4.20 -2.99 -20.60
C HIS A 151 -4.88 -1.88 -21.41
N ALA A 152 -5.91 -2.19 -22.20
CA ALA A 152 -6.64 -1.21 -22.99
C ALA A 152 -7.27 -0.12 -22.12
N VAL A 153 -8.02 -0.50 -21.06
CA VAL A 153 -8.63 0.48 -20.15
C VAL A 153 -7.57 1.36 -19.46
N THR A 154 -6.41 0.78 -19.13
CA THR A 154 -5.32 1.53 -18.50
C THR A 154 -4.65 2.50 -19.49
N GLU A 155 -4.41 2.07 -20.72
CA GLU A 155 -3.84 2.90 -21.78
C GLU A 155 -4.78 4.05 -22.15
N ASP A 156 -6.08 3.76 -22.36
CA ASP A 156 -7.09 4.79 -22.67
C ASP A 156 -7.16 5.85 -21.58
N LEU A 157 -7.11 5.44 -20.31
CA LEU A 157 -7.10 6.35 -19.17
C LEU A 157 -5.86 7.26 -19.18
N PHE A 158 -4.67 6.71 -19.45
CA PHE A 158 -3.45 7.50 -19.52
C PHE A 158 -3.45 8.42 -20.75
N GLN A 159 -3.92 7.94 -21.90
CA GLN A 159 -4.04 8.74 -23.13
C GLN A 159 -4.97 9.95 -22.95
N GLU A 160 -6.07 9.77 -22.24
CA GLU A 160 -7.04 10.85 -21.97
C GLU A 160 -6.46 11.93 -21.05
N LYS A 161 -5.68 11.52 -20.02
CA LYS A 161 -5.29 12.44 -18.94
C LYS A 161 -3.87 13.00 -19.09
N LEU A 162 -2.97 12.30 -19.75
CA LEU A 162 -1.57 12.69 -19.84
C LEU A 162 -1.29 13.48 -21.14
N PRO A 163 -0.35 14.45 -21.12
CA PRO A 163 0.20 15.01 -22.34
C PRO A 163 0.74 13.93 -23.28
N ALA A 164 0.62 14.11 -24.58
CA ALA A 164 0.96 13.10 -25.59
C ALA A 164 2.38 12.54 -25.45
N GLU A 165 3.37 13.39 -25.15
CA GLU A 165 4.76 12.98 -24.92
C GLU A 165 4.90 12.08 -23.69
N VAL A 166 4.28 12.45 -22.57
CA VAL A 166 4.29 11.67 -21.34
C VAL A 166 3.56 10.34 -21.54
N PHE A 167 2.43 10.35 -22.24
CA PHE A 167 1.71 9.13 -22.58
C PHE A 167 2.57 8.18 -23.43
N SER A 168 3.29 8.70 -24.44
CA SER A 168 4.21 7.89 -25.27
C SER A 168 5.27 7.18 -24.42
N MET A 169 5.85 7.89 -23.44
CA MET A 169 6.83 7.30 -22.51
C MET A 169 6.20 6.19 -21.64
N VAL A 170 5.01 6.43 -21.10
CA VAL A 170 4.28 5.45 -20.30
C VAL A 170 3.94 4.22 -21.15
N LYS A 171 3.40 4.42 -22.37
CA LYS A 171 3.02 3.35 -23.28
C LYS A 171 4.21 2.48 -23.66
N THR A 172 5.37 3.08 -23.96
CA THR A 172 6.62 2.32 -24.22
C THR A 172 6.97 1.42 -23.07
N ILE A 173 6.95 1.92 -21.82
CA ILE A 173 7.27 1.12 -20.62
C ILE A 173 6.25 -0.02 -20.47
N LEU A 174 4.95 0.25 -20.64
CA LEU A 174 3.91 -0.77 -20.47
C LEU A 174 4.08 -1.88 -21.51
N ASN A 175 4.27 -1.54 -22.78
CA ASN A 175 4.43 -2.51 -23.88
C ASN A 175 5.71 -3.36 -23.76
N GLU A 176 6.80 -2.79 -23.23
CA GLU A 176 8.06 -3.52 -23.06
C GLU A 176 8.08 -4.45 -21.83
N GLN A 177 7.26 -4.17 -20.82
CA GLN A 177 7.32 -4.89 -19.54
C GLN A 177 6.13 -5.83 -19.29
N TYR A 178 5.03 -5.68 -20.02
CA TYR A 178 3.80 -6.44 -19.82
C TYR A 178 3.30 -7.01 -21.14
N GLU A 179 2.92 -8.28 -21.11
CA GLU A 179 2.45 -9.05 -22.27
C GLU A 179 0.96 -9.40 -22.10
N GLY A 180 0.23 -9.56 -23.22
CA GLY A 180 -1.17 -9.92 -23.22
C GLY A 180 -2.11 -8.72 -23.05
N ASP A 181 -3.38 -9.00 -22.78
CA ASP A 181 -4.45 -7.98 -22.74
C ASP A 181 -4.79 -7.53 -21.32
N THR A 182 -4.37 -8.29 -20.32
CA THR A 182 -4.63 -8.04 -18.90
C THR A 182 -3.42 -8.39 -18.04
N GLY A 183 -3.37 -7.77 -16.87
CA GLY A 183 -2.44 -8.14 -15.83
C GLY A 183 -1.23 -7.24 -15.70
N TYR A 184 -1.08 -6.71 -14.48
CA TYR A 184 0.10 -5.94 -14.10
C TYR A 184 0.67 -6.44 -12.77
N ASN A 185 1.99 -6.30 -12.63
CA ASN A 185 2.67 -6.56 -11.36
C ASN A 185 2.94 -5.24 -10.63
N PRO A 186 2.48 -5.05 -9.39
CA PRO A 186 2.61 -3.79 -8.66
C PRO A 186 4.05 -3.53 -8.17
N GLY A 187 5.05 -3.86 -9.00
CA GLY A 187 6.47 -3.71 -8.68
C GLY A 187 7.04 -2.31 -8.92
N SER A 188 6.33 -1.46 -9.66
CA SER A 188 6.71 -0.07 -9.92
C SER A 188 5.66 0.91 -9.41
N GLN A 189 6.08 2.18 -9.22
CA GLN A 189 5.15 3.24 -8.84
C GLN A 189 4.18 3.59 -9.96
N LEU A 190 4.61 3.48 -11.21
CA LEU A 190 3.76 3.68 -12.37
C LEU A 190 2.53 2.76 -12.33
N ILE A 191 2.74 1.46 -12.07
CA ILE A 191 1.64 0.50 -11.95
C ILE A 191 0.77 0.75 -10.71
N GLN A 192 1.38 1.21 -9.60
CA GLN A 192 0.61 1.59 -8.43
C GLN A 192 -0.32 2.78 -8.70
N ILE A 193 0.16 3.80 -9.43
CA ILE A 193 -0.66 4.93 -9.85
C ILE A 193 -1.72 4.48 -10.86
N ALA A 194 -1.38 3.67 -11.85
CA ALA A 194 -2.35 3.05 -12.74
C ALA A 194 -3.49 2.39 -11.95
N GLY A 195 -3.12 1.53 -10.98
CA GLY A 195 -4.10 0.83 -10.15
C GLY A 195 -5.03 1.74 -9.34
N ILE A 196 -4.60 2.89 -8.83
CA ILE A 196 -5.53 3.81 -8.18
C ILE A 196 -6.33 4.66 -9.16
N SER A 197 -5.78 4.94 -10.34
CA SER A 197 -6.40 5.78 -11.36
C SER A 197 -7.52 5.08 -12.13
N VAL A 198 -7.40 3.79 -12.41
CA VAL A 198 -8.44 3.01 -13.10
C VAL A 198 -9.77 3.02 -12.34
N LEU A 199 -9.73 3.13 -11.02
CA LEU A 199 -10.93 3.24 -10.18
C LEU A 199 -11.31 4.70 -9.85
N ASP A 200 -10.70 5.70 -10.46
CA ASP A 200 -11.00 7.11 -10.16
C ASP A 200 -12.45 7.48 -10.51
N ARG A 201 -12.91 7.13 -11.72
CA ARG A 201 -14.31 7.32 -12.14
C ARG A 201 -15.29 6.52 -11.29
N PHE A 202 -14.90 5.33 -10.85
CA PHE A 202 -15.69 4.52 -9.93
C PHE A 202 -15.80 5.19 -8.55
N ASP A 203 -14.72 5.77 -8.02
CA ASP A 203 -14.76 6.52 -6.76
C ASP A 203 -15.74 7.72 -6.84
N HIS A 204 -15.71 8.48 -7.95
CA HIS A 204 -16.65 9.58 -8.20
C HIS A 204 -18.09 9.07 -8.31
N PHE A 205 -18.33 7.98 -9.05
CA PHE A 205 -19.65 7.36 -9.13
C PHE A 205 -20.21 7.03 -7.72
N VAL A 206 -19.39 6.40 -6.88
CA VAL A 206 -19.81 6.04 -5.51
C VAL A 206 -20.12 7.27 -4.64
N LYS A 207 -19.28 8.32 -4.76
CA LYS A 207 -19.45 9.55 -3.97
C LYS A 207 -20.59 10.45 -4.48
N GLU A 208 -20.70 10.63 -5.79
CA GLU A 208 -21.54 11.67 -6.40
C GLU A 208 -22.88 11.13 -6.87
N GLN A 209 -22.95 9.91 -7.42
CA GLN A 209 -24.19 9.33 -7.91
C GLN A 209 -24.87 8.46 -6.86
N LEU A 210 -24.11 7.60 -6.16
CA LEU A 210 -24.67 6.82 -5.06
C LEU A 210 -24.78 7.61 -3.74
N HIS A 211 -24.20 8.81 -3.68
CA HIS A 211 -24.19 9.68 -2.49
C HIS A 211 -23.62 9.01 -1.22
N ALA A 212 -22.67 8.06 -1.38
CA ALA A 212 -22.06 7.33 -0.28
C ALA A 212 -21.07 8.21 0.52
N LYS A 213 -21.59 9.01 1.46
CA LYS A 213 -20.81 10.00 2.24
C LYS A 213 -19.69 9.37 3.07
N LEU A 214 -19.93 8.16 3.61
CA LEU A 214 -18.99 7.43 4.46
C LEU A 214 -18.36 6.27 3.67
N TYR A 215 -17.87 6.57 2.48
CA TYR A 215 -17.12 5.68 1.60
C TYR A 215 -15.62 5.94 1.74
N ILE A 216 -14.82 4.90 1.89
CA ILE A 216 -13.36 4.94 1.94
C ILE A 216 -12.77 3.80 1.13
N ARG A 217 -11.68 4.07 0.39
CA ARG A 217 -10.95 3.09 -0.40
C ARG A 217 -9.45 3.08 -0.10
N TYR A 218 -8.89 1.87 -0.07
CA TYR A 218 -7.46 1.62 -0.05
C TYR A 218 -7.11 0.52 -1.07
N MET A 219 -6.68 0.90 -2.27
CA MET A 219 -6.52 0.03 -3.45
C MET A 219 -7.84 -0.66 -3.84
N ASP A 220 -7.83 -2.00 -3.76
CA ASP A 220 -8.96 -2.89 -4.04
C ASP A 220 -9.86 -3.16 -2.83
N ASP A 221 -9.51 -2.66 -1.64
CA ASP A 221 -10.29 -2.81 -0.40
C ASP A 221 -11.04 -1.50 -0.11
N PHE A 222 -12.37 -1.55 -0.10
CA PHE A 222 -13.21 -0.39 0.14
C PHE A 222 -14.46 -0.73 0.94
N LEU A 223 -15.03 0.26 1.59
CA LEU A 223 -16.22 0.09 2.41
C LEU A 223 -17.12 1.32 2.43
N ILE A 224 -18.42 1.06 2.71
CA ILE A 224 -19.45 2.08 2.95
C ILE A 224 -20.09 1.78 4.29
N ILE A 225 -20.41 2.83 5.07
CA ILE A 225 -21.17 2.74 6.34
C ILE A 225 -22.51 3.45 6.14
N SER A 226 -23.62 2.78 6.49
CA SER A 226 -24.97 3.34 6.45
C SER A 226 -25.86 2.75 7.55
N ASP A 227 -26.88 3.46 7.93
CA ASP A 227 -27.99 2.97 8.76
C ASP A 227 -29.01 2.17 7.95
N ASP A 228 -29.03 2.33 6.63
CA ASP A 228 -29.94 1.69 5.70
C ASP A 228 -29.24 0.51 4.99
N LYS A 229 -29.73 -0.70 5.26
CA LYS A 229 -29.21 -1.93 4.65
C LYS A 229 -29.64 -2.09 3.19
N GLU A 230 -30.87 -1.71 2.84
CA GLU A 230 -31.39 -1.83 1.47
C GLU A 230 -30.63 -0.88 0.53
N TYR A 231 -30.33 0.33 1.01
CA TYR A 231 -29.45 1.24 0.30
C TYR A 231 -28.07 0.61 0.03
N LEU A 232 -27.46 -0.08 1.00
CA LEU A 232 -26.15 -0.74 0.80
C LEU A 232 -26.24 -1.91 -0.20
N GLU A 233 -27.33 -2.64 -0.23
CA GLU A 233 -27.59 -3.71 -1.20
C GLU A 233 -27.73 -3.12 -2.61
N THR A 234 -28.49 -2.04 -2.79
CA THR A 234 -28.59 -1.29 -4.04
C THR A 234 -27.22 -0.75 -4.48
N CYS A 235 -26.47 -0.15 -3.57
CA CYS A 235 -25.09 0.29 -3.86
C CYS A 235 -24.24 -0.85 -4.38
N LYS A 236 -24.31 -2.03 -3.76
CA LYS A 236 -23.54 -3.19 -4.18
C LYS A 236 -23.85 -3.58 -5.63
N GLU A 237 -25.13 -3.69 -6.01
CA GLU A 237 -25.55 -4.07 -7.35
C GLU A 237 -25.07 -3.06 -8.40
N LEU A 238 -25.24 -1.77 -8.15
CA LEU A 238 -24.81 -0.70 -9.05
C LEU A 238 -23.30 -0.62 -9.16
N MET A 239 -22.56 -0.85 -8.08
CA MET A 239 -21.10 -0.90 -8.06
C MET A 239 -20.57 -2.13 -8.81
N GLU A 240 -21.22 -3.29 -8.69
CA GLU A 240 -20.87 -4.49 -9.48
C GLU A 240 -21.02 -4.21 -10.99
N ALA A 241 -22.12 -3.59 -11.42
CA ALA A 241 -22.32 -3.21 -12.82
C ALA A 241 -21.24 -2.22 -13.31
N GLN A 242 -20.92 -1.22 -12.52
CA GLN A 242 -19.90 -0.24 -12.85
C GLN A 242 -18.49 -0.85 -12.92
N LEU A 243 -18.13 -1.78 -12.03
CA LEU A 243 -16.86 -2.50 -12.08
C LEU A 243 -16.79 -3.43 -13.30
N ALA A 244 -17.88 -4.13 -13.61
CA ALA A 244 -17.96 -5.00 -14.79
C ALA A 244 -17.71 -4.24 -16.10
N SER A 245 -18.16 -2.97 -16.22
CA SER A 245 -17.94 -2.15 -17.42
C SER A 245 -16.47 -1.84 -17.69
N ILE A 246 -15.59 -1.99 -16.69
CA ILE A 246 -14.13 -1.80 -16.80
C ILE A 246 -13.34 -3.10 -16.58
N GLY A 247 -14.02 -4.26 -16.66
CA GLY A 247 -13.41 -5.58 -16.63
C GLY A 247 -13.10 -6.13 -15.23
N PHE A 248 -13.71 -5.59 -14.16
CA PHE A 248 -13.53 -6.09 -12.81
C PHE A 248 -14.78 -6.78 -12.26
N GLU A 249 -14.53 -7.69 -11.33
CA GLU A 249 -15.57 -8.39 -10.58
C GLU A 249 -15.31 -8.27 -9.06
N LEU A 250 -16.39 -8.18 -8.28
CA LEU A 250 -16.28 -8.28 -6.84
C LEU A 250 -15.94 -9.70 -6.38
N ASN A 251 -15.09 -9.83 -5.40
CA ASN A 251 -14.81 -11.10 -4.75
C ASN A 251 -15.99 -11.50 -3.85
N GLN A 252 -16.87 -12.36 -4.33
CA GLN A 252 -18.10 -12.77 -3.64
C GLN A 252 -17.86 -13.38 -2.25
N LYS A 253 -16.68 -13.99 -2.01
CA LYS A 253 -16.34 -14.59 -0.70
C LYS A 253 -15.93 -13.54 0.34
N LYS A 254 -15.48 -12.37 -0.09
CA LYS A 254 -15.03 -11.29 0.79
C LYS A 254 -15.97 -10.10 0.82
N THR A 255 -16.77 -9.90 -0.23
CA THR A 255 -17.80 -8.88 -0.29
C THR A 255 -18.95 -9.28 0.60
N ARG A 256 -19.30 -8.41 1.58
CA ARG A 256 -20.33 -8.70 2.56
C ARG A 256 -20.95 -7.42 3.13
N ILE A 257 -22.23 -7.49 3.42
CA ILE A 257 -22.97 -6.48 4.18
C ILE A 257 -23.32 -7.08 5.54
N TYR A 258 -22.95 -6.43 6.61
CA TYR A 258 -23.09 -6.96 7.96
C TYR A 258 -23.32 -5.84 8.99
N PRO A 259 -23.86 -6.16 10.19
CA PRO A 259 -24.10 -5.18 11.24
C PRO A 259 -22.79 -4.50 11.70
N LEU A 260 -22.84 -3.18 11.91
CA LEU A 260 -21.71 -2.38 12.38
C LEU A 260 -21.17 -2.86 13.74
N LYS A 261 -22.05 -3.41 14.61
CA LYS A 261 -21.69 -3.99 15.91
C LYS A 261 -20.68 -5.15 15.83
N ASP A 262 -20.61 -5.83 14.68
CA ASP A 262 -19.66 -6.93 14.47
C ASP A 262 -18.22 -6.42 14.30
N GLY A 263 -18.06 -5.11 14.12
CA GLY A 263 -16.80 -4.42 13.93
C GLY A 263 -16.23 -4.59 12.52
N ILE A 264 -15.41 -3.63 12.09
CA ILE A 264 -14.87 -3.50 10.75
C ILE A 264 -13.42 -3.98 10.72
N ASP A 265 -13.12 -4.97 9.92
CA ASP A 265 -11.74 -5.38 9.63
C ASP A 265 -11.15 -4.50 8.51
N PHE A 266 -10.21 -3.60 8.84
CA PHE A 266 -9.61 -2.72 7.85
C PHE A 266 -8.11 -2.50 8.11
N LEU A 267 -7.29 -2.69 7.09
CA LEU A 267 -5.84 -2.44 7.09
C LEU A 267 -5.10 -3.02 8.32
N GLY A 268 -5.42 -4.27 8.67
CA GLY A 268 -4.73 -5.03 9.72
C GLY A 268 -5.31 -4.88 11.13
N PHE A 269 -6.33 -4.03 11.31
CA PHE A 269 -7.01 -3.81 12.58
C PHE A 269 -8.50 -4.14 12.49
N LYS A 270 -9.09 -4.43 13.65
CA LYS A 270 -10.53 -4.47 13.85
C LYS A 270 -10.98 -3.19 14.55
N PHE A 271 -11.92 -2.48 13.92
CA PHE A 271 -12.55 -1.28 14.47
C PHE A 271 -13.89 -1.64 15.08
N SER A 272 -14.17 -1.19 16.28
CA SER A 272 -15.44 -1.40 16.97
C SER A 272 -15.96 -0.07 17.50
N LEU A 273 -17.24 0.20 17.26
CA LEU A 273 -17.95 1.35 17.79
C LEU A 273 -18.72 0.91 19.04
N THR A 274 -18.44 1.51 20.17
CA THR A 274 -19.12 1.19 21.43
C THR A 274 -20.42 1.96 21.57
N ASN A 275 -21.30 1.53 22.48
CA ASN A 275 -22.56 2.21 22.81
C ASN A 275 -22.36 3.65 23.29
N THR A 276 -21.17 3.98 23.78
CA THR A 276 -20.80 5.33 24.24
C THR A 276 -20.16 6.19 23.16
N GLY A 277 -20.09 5.69 21.91
CA GLY A 277 -19.47 6.41 20.80
C GLY A 277 -17.94 6.33 20.73
N LYS A 278 -17.30 5.57 21.63
CA LYS A 278 -15.87 5.35 21.58
C LYS A 278 -15.52 4.39 20.43
N VAL A 279 -14.57 4.77 19.60
CA VAL A 279 -14.02 3.90 18.55
C VAL A 279 -12.78 3.18 19.10
N LEU A 280 -12.82 1.85 19.10
CA LEU A 280 -11.71 0.99 19.47
C LEU A 280 -11.06 0.44 18.20
N MET A 281 -9.73 0.51 18.10
CA MET A 281 -8.95 -0.06 17.03
C MET A 281 -7.98 -1.09 17.61
N MET A 282 -8.24 -2.38 17.39
CA MET A 282 -7.49 -3.48 17.98
C MET A 282 -6.84 -4.36 16.92
N ILE A 283 -5.67 -4.94 17.24
CA ILE A 283 -5.06 -5.97 16.40
C ILE A 283 -5.97 -7.20 16.36
N ARG A 284 -6.16 -7.78 15.18
CA ARG A 284 -6.95 -9.00 15.01
C ARG A 284 -6.30 -10.17 15.74
N PRO A 285 -7.09 -11.03 16.45
CA PRO A 285 -6.57 -12.16 17.21
C PRO A 285 -5.69 -13.11 16.37
N GLU A 286 -6.02 -13.33 15.11
CA GLU A 286 -5.25 -14.18 14.19
C GLU A 286 -3.85 -13.63 13.95
N ASN A 287 -3.68 -12.32 13.89
CA ASN A 287 -2.38 -11.67 13.73
C ASN A 287 -1.51 -11.89 14.99
N VAL A 288 -2.12 -11.84 16.18
CA VAL A 288 -1.42 -12.13 17.44
C VAL A 288 -0.98 -13.60 17.49
N LYS A 289 -1.87 -14.54 17.12
CA LYS A 289 -1.54 -15.97 17.06
C LYS A 289 -0.39 -16.25 16.09
N ARG A 290 -0.44 -15.63 14.91
CA ARG A 290 0.60 -15.75 13.88
C ARG A 290 1.93 -15.21 14.37
N GLU A 291 1.95 -14.06 15.04
CA GLU A 291 3.18 -13.47 15.58
C GLU A 291 3.78 -14.33 16.67
N ARG A 292 2.98 -14.86 17.60
CA ARG A 292 3.47 -15.82 18.63
C ARG A 292 4.14 -17.05 18.00
N LYS A 293 3.53 -17.61 16.93
CA LYS A 293 4.12 -18.75 16.20
C LYS A 293 5.44 -18.37 15.52
N LYS A 294 5.49 -17.18 14.92
CA LYS A 294 6.68 -16.64 14.27
C LYS A 294 7.82 -16.43 15.28
N LEU A 295 7.55 -15.80 16.43
CA LEU A 295 8.53 -15.54 17.46
C LEU A 295 9.13 -16.82 18.02
N ARG A 296 8.31 -17.84 18.36
CA ARG A 296 8.82 -19.14 18.78
C ARG A 296 9.82 -19.72 17.80
N ARG A 297 9.48 -19.72 16.50
CA ARG A 297 10.36 -20.22 15.44
C ARG A 297 11.67 -19.44 15.35
N LEU A 298 11.60 -18.09 15.42
CA LEU A 298 12.78 -17.23 15.32
C LEU A 298 13.69 -17.39 16.53
N VAL A 299 13.14 -17.44 17.75
CA VAL A 299 13.91 -17.68 18.99
C VAL A 299 14.58 -19.04 18.94
N THR A 300 13.89 -20.10 18.51
CA THR A 300 14.50 -21.44 18.34
C THR A 300 15.68 -21.40 17.36
N LYS A 301 15.55 -20.70 16.24
CA LYS A 301 16.63 -20.53 15.27
C LYS A 301 17.82 -19.76 15.84
N SER A 302 17.55 -18.70 16.60
CA SER A 302 18.59 -17.91 17.24
C SER A 302 19.35 -18.71 18.31
N LYS A 303 18.63 -19.48 19.15
CA LYS A 303 19.25 -20.39 20.13
C LYS A 303 20.14 -21.46 19.50
N ARG A 304 19.89 -21.83 18.23
CA ARG A 304 20.74 -22.75 17.44
C ARG A 304 21.89 -22.06 16.69
N GLY A 305 22.02 -20.73 16.83
CA GLY A 305 23.04 -19.96 16.09
C GLY A 305 22.74 -19.75 14.61
N GLU A 306 21.54 -20.14 14.10
CA GLU A 306 21.15 -19.99 12.70
C GLU A 306 20.89 -18.52 12.29
N ILE A 307 20.46 -17.70 13.25
CA ILE A 307 20.21 -16.25 13.04
C ILE A 307 20.66 -15.48 14.27
N PRO A 308 21.18 -14.24 14.11
CA PRO A 308 21.56 -13.41 15.23
C PRO A 308 20.33 -12.92 16.01
N LEU A 309 20.52 -12.66 17.29
CA LEU A 309 19.48 -12.20 18.21
C LEU A 309 18.84 -10.89 17.72
N GLU A 310 19.66 -9.97 17.22
CA GLU A 310 19.24 -8.67 16.73
C GLU A 310 18.15 -8.77 15.65
N LYS A 311 18.21 -9.79 14.79
CA LYS A 311 17.15 -10.07 13.79
C LYS A 311 15.82 -10.48 14.43
N VAL A 312 15.86 -11.15 15.56
CA VAL A 312 14.65 -11.55 16.29
C VAL A 312 14.05 -10.32 16.96
N ASP A 313 14.89 -9.51 17.63
CA ASP A 313 14.51 -8.25 18.26
C ASP A 313 13.90 -7.26 17.23
N GLU A 314 14.53 -7.08 16.07
CA GLU A 314 14.01 -6.23 14.99
C GLU A 314 12.65 -6.71 14.48
N SER A 315 12.50 -8.02 14.32
CA SER A 315 11.23 -8.62 13.88
C SER A 315 10.11 -8.36 14.89
N TYR A 316 10.40 -8.51 16.19
CA TYR A 316 9.43 -8.23 17.25
C TYR A 316 9.14 -6.74 17.38
N ALA A 317 10.16 -5.89 17.35
CA ALA A 317 10.02 -4.44 17.38
C ALA A 317 9.12 -3.92 16.24
N THR A 318 9.28 -4.45 15.04
CA THR A 318 8.45 -4.08 13.88
C THR A 318 6.97 -4.41 14.13
N TRP A 319 6.67 -5.61 14.61
CA TRP A 319 5.30 -5.99 14.94
C TRP A 319 4.75 -5.17 16.11
N ARG A 320 5.54 -4.97 17.17
CA ARG A 320 5.18 -4.18 18.34
C ARG A 320 4.83 -2.73 17.98
N ASN A 321 5.65 -2.10 17.12
CA ASN A 321 5.41 -0.75 16.60
C ASN A 321 4.13 -0.68 15.74
N HIS A 322 3.84 -1.73 14.97
CA HIS A 322 2.57 -1.80 14.26
C HIS A 322 1.39 -1.93 15.24
N ALA A 323 1.49 -2.82 16.22
CA ALA A 323 0.44 -3.06 17.21
C ALA A 323 0.17 -1.83 18.10
N SER A 324 1.20 -1.04 18.43
CA SER A 324 1.08 0.18 19.27
C SER A 324 0.24 1.29 18.65
N LYS A 325 -0.05 1.23 17.34
CA LYS A 325 -0.94 2.17 16.66
C LYS A 325 -2.42 2.02 17.06
N GLY A 326 -2.77 0.88 17.66
CA GLY A 326 -4.12 0.58 18.14
C GLY A 326 -4.28 0.73 19.66
N ASN A 327 -5.48 0.38 20.14
CA ASN A 327 -5.79 0.27 21.57
C ASN A 327 -5.19 -1.03 22.16
N SER A 328 -3.87 -1.12 22.18
CA SER A 328 -3.15 -2.40 22.40
C SER A 328 -2.31 -2.44 23.68
N HIS A 329 -2.47 -1.49 24.62
CA HIS A 329 -1.62 -1.40 25.82
C HIS A 329 -1.47 -2.75 26.55
N ASN A 330 -2.59 -3.33 27.00
CA ASN A 330 -2.59 -4.62 27.70
C ASN A 330 -2.11 -5.80 26.83
N LEU A 331 -2.34 -5.72 25.53
CA LEU A 331 -1.82 -6.73 24.58
C LEU A 331 -0.30 -6.66 24.50
N LEU A 332 0.25 -5.45 24.39
CA LEU A 332 1.70 -5.25 24.31
C LEU A 332 2.40 -5.75 25.58
N GLN A 333 1.88 -5.43 26.76
CA GLN A 333 2.42 -5.96 28.03
C GLN A 333 2.47 -7.51 28.03
N ARG A 334 1.36 -8.15 27.63
CA ARG A 334 1.29 -9.62 27.54
C ARG A 334 2.23 -10.20 26.47
N MET A 335 2.45 -9.48 25.38
CA MET A 335 3.35 -9.93 24.32
C MET A 335 4.81 -9.71 24.68
N ASP A 336 5.14 -8.62 25.39
CA ASP A 336 6.49 -8.36 25.92
C ASP A 336 6.87 -9.46 26.93
N ALA A 337 5.97 -9.79 27.87
CA ALA A 337 6.17 -10.88 28.82
C ALA A 337 6.34 -12.24 28.10
N TYR A 338 5.48 -12.51 27.10
CA TYR A 338 5.59 -13.72 26.29
C TYR A 338 6.92 -13.79 25.52
N TYR A 339 7.37 -12.69 24.91
CA TYR A 339 8.63 -12.63 24.19
C TYR A 339 9.82 -12.93 25.12
N ASN A 340 9.85 -12.32 26.31
CA ASN A 340 10.87 -12.57 27.33
C ASN A 340 10.88 -14.02 27.80
N SER A 341 9.71 -14.63 28.03
CA SER A 341 9.61 -16.03 28.46
C SER A 341 10.16 -17.05 27.45
N LEU A 342 10.24 -16.70 26.16
CA LEU A 342 10.81 -17.59 25.14
C LEU A 342 12.34 -17.74 25.27
N TRP A 343 13.01 -16.78 25.90
CA TRP A 343 14.47 -16.79 26.06
C TRP A 343 14.95 -17.55 27.31
N GLY A 344 14.13 -17.70 28.34
CA GLY A 344 14.47 -18.30 29.64
C GLY A 344 14.77 -17.24 30.71
N GLU A 345 14.95 -17.69 31.96
CA GLU A 345 15.13 -16.81 33.11
C GLU A 345 16.42 -15.95 33.04
N ASP A 346 17.49 -16.50 32.47
CA ASP A 346 18.78 -15.81 32.30
C ASP A 346 18.74 -14.65 31.31
N TYR A 347 17.67 -14.55 30.55
CA TYR A 347 17.48 -13.51 29.51
C TYR A 347 16.53 -12.40 29.93
N ALA A 348 16.16 -12.36 31.19
CA ALA A 348 15.20 -11.41 31.77
C ALA A 348 15.70 -9.95 31.81
N ASP A 349 16.92 -9.65 31.37
CA ASP A 349 17.36 -8.30 31.07
C ASP A 349 16.66 -7.77 29.82
N ASN A 350 15.45 -7.62 30.05
CA ASN A 350 14.34 -6.88 29.43
C ASN A 350 14.61 -6.26 28.06
N TYR A 351 13.87 -6.79 27.07
CA TYR A 351 13.61 -6.10 25.79
C TYR A 351 13.36 -4.58 26.00
N GLN A 352 12.62 -4.20 27.04
CA GLN A 352 12.38 -2.80 27.41
C GLN A 352 13.66 -2.04 27.78
N GLN A 353 14.52 -2.58 28.64
CA GLN A 353 15.78 -1.92 29.03
C GLN A 353 16.74 -1.77 27.85
N ARG A 354 16.81 -2.76 26.96
CA ARG A 354 17.65 -2.70 25.75
C ARG A 354 17.19 -1.66 24.73
N HIS A 355 15.89 -1.34 24.68
CA HIS A 355 15.33 -0.38 23.74
C HIS A 355 15.06 0.99 24.34
N GLU A 356 14.90 1.13 25.64
CA GLU A 356 14.81 2.43 26.32
C GLU A 356 16.14 3.18 26.29
N SER A 357 17.27 2.47 26.39
CA SER A 357 18.60 3.05 26.26
C SER A 357 18.93 3.60 24.87
N LYS A 358 18.18 3.19 23.83
CA LYS A 358 18.34 3.63 22.43
C LYS A 358 17.39 4.76 22.00
N ARG A 359 16.50 5.23 22.88
CA ARG A 359 15.70 6.42 22.57
C ARG A 359 16.60 7.66 22.65
N PRO A 360 16.69 8.50 21.61
CA PRO A 360 17.38 9.78 21.75
C PRO A 360 16.70 10.54 22.90
N ARG A 361 17.48 10.98 23.88
CA ARG A 361 16.99 11.91 24.91
C ARG A 361 16.38 13.09 24.16
N LYS A 362 15.10 13.39 24.41
CA LYS A 362 14.50 14.63 23.92
C LYS A 362 15.40 15.75 24.44
N ALA A 363 16.03 16.47 23.51
CA ALA A 363 16.68 17.71 23.83
C ALA A 363 15.60 18.62 24.43
N GLY A 364 15.83 19.06 25.68
CA GLY A 364 14.97 19.99 26.41
C GLY A 364 14.98 21.37 25.78
#